data_b1b55be59b58c5e436d4b61691ca32b1
#
_entry.id   b1b55be59b58c5e436d4b61691ca32b1
#
_cell.length_a   1.000
_cell.length_b   1.000
_cell.length_c   1.000
_cell.angle_alpha   90.00
_cell.angle_beta   90.00
_cell.angle_gamma   90.00
#
_symmetry.space_group_name_H-M   'P 1'
#
loop_
_entity.id
_entity.type
_entity.pdbx_description
1 polymer ?
#
loop_
_entity_poly.entity_id
_entity_poly.type
_entity_poly.pdbx_seq_one_letter_code
_entity_poly.pdbx_strand_id
1 'polypeptide(L)'
;MITLLLSVASAAQNNLENGYEYVDLGLPSGAMWATKNIGSHSPVDIGDYYSWGEVETKDSYTKNTYKWGVCDTEEHVLKYNDTDKKTRLDPEDDVAKVKWGGRWRMPTKEEFEELLNTCEVNFVAYPDDSSYKVYEVKGPNGNAIYFHLCGYITMDKVRDYNQRAYFWSSDLNQVKSVIGFIPNERAIEFFLYNDGR
;
A
#
# COMPACT_ATOMS: atom_id res chain seq x y z
N MET A 1 -12.66 -43.52 28.83
CA MET A 1 -12.34 -42.08 29.06
C MET A 1 -12.39 -41.40 27.71
N ILE A 2 -13.45 -40.64 27.42
CA ILE A 2 -13.64 -39.96 26.12
C ILE A 2 -13.13 -38.55 26.32
N THR A 3 -12.02 -38.20 25.64
CA THR A 3 -11.44 -36.87 25.66
C THR A 3 -12.22 -36.00 24.65
N LEU A 4 -13.05 -35.09 25.14
CA LEU A 4 -13.75 -34.11 24.35
C LEU A 4 -12.77 -33.02 23.96
N LEU A 5 -12.34 -33.01 22.71
CA LEU A 5 -11.61 -31.87 22.13
C LEU A 5 -12.62 -30.76 21.85
N LEU A 6 -12.68 -29.77 22.73
CA LEU A 6 -13.35 -28.50 22.47
C LEU A 6 -12.50 -27.71 21.49
N SER A 7 -12.87 -27.71 20.20
CA SER A 7 -12.39 -26.71 19.27
C SER A 7 -13.04 -25.38 19.64
N VAL A 8 -12.31 -24.51 20.32
CA VAL A 8 -12.71 -23.11 20.47
C VAL A 8 -12.54 -22.49 19.10
N ALA A 9 -13.64 -22.34 18.36
CA ALA A 9 -13.66 -21.43 17.22
C ALA A 9 -13.40 -20.03 17.80
N SER A 10 -12.21 -19.49 17.56
CA SER A 10 -11.90 -18.10 17.82
C SER A 10 -12.86 -17.30 16.95
N ALA A 11 -13.85 -16.64 17.57
CA ALA A 11 -14.61 -15.63 16.89
C ALA A 11 -13.62 -14.60 16.38
N ALA A 12 -13.61 -14.35 15.07
CA ALA A 12 -12.79 -13.32 14.48
C ALA A 12 -13.14 -12.01 15.21
N GLN A 13 -12.24 -11.55 16.05
CA GLN A 13 -12.37 -10.27 16.70
C GLN A 13 -12.17 -9.24 15.57
N ASN A 14 -13.24 -8.52 15.18
CA ASN A 14 -13.12 -7.45 14.21
C ASN A 14 -12.21 -6.38 14.78
N ASN A 15 -10.94 -6.43 14.38
CA ASN A 15 -9.94 -5.46 14.79
C ASN A 15 -10.18 -4.18 14.00
N LEU A 16 -10.68 -3.14 14.68
CA LEU A 16 -10.98 -1.84 14.09
C LEU A 16 -10.11 -0.75 14.72
N GLU A 17 -9.53 0.08 13.89
CA GLU A 17 -8.91 1.35 14.26
C GLU A 17 -9.62 2.47 13.50
N ASN A 18 -10.27 3.36 14.22
CA ASN A 18 -11.04 4.48 13.67
C ASN A 18 -12.07 4.06 12.59
N GLY A 19 -12.72 2.89 12.77
CA GLY A 19 -13.74 2.36 11.86
C GLY A 19 -13.22 1.55 10.67
N TYR A 20 -11.90 1.39 10.53
CA TYR A 20 -11.27 0.60 9.47
C TYR A 20 -10.65 -0.67 10.03
N GLU A 21 -10.84 -1.78 9.29
CA GLU A 21 -10.34 -3.09 9.71
C GLU A 21 -8.84 -3.24 9.52
N TYR A 22 -8.20 -3.91 10.49
CA TYR A 22 -6.81 -4.31 10.41
C TYR A 22 -6.63 -5.78 10.79
N VAL A 23 -5.52 -6.35 10.34
CA VAL A 23 -5.09 -7.71 10.62
C VAL A 23 -3.74 -7.69 11.32
N ASP A 24 -3.63 -8.47 12.38
CA ASP A 24 -2.36 -8.89 12.96
C ASP A 24 -1.84 -10.09 12.15
N LEU A 25 -0.73 -9.92 11.47
CA LEU A 25 -0.06 -10.97 10.71
C LEU A 25 0.99 -11.73 11.54
N GLY A 26 1.20 -11.35 12.81
CA GLY A 26 2.25 -11.90 13.65
C GLY A 26 3.66 -11.47 13.24
N LEU A 27 3.78 -10.26 12.70
CA LEU A 27 5.08 -9.70 12.30
C LEU A 27 5.94 -9.38 13.52
N PRO A 28 7.28 -9.52 13.44
CA PRO A 28 8.20 -9.19 14.54
C PRO A 28 8.06 -7.76 15.06
N SER A 29 7.79 -6.79 14.19
CA SER A 29 7.57 -5.39 14.58
C SER A 29 6.26 -5.17 15.34
N GLY A 30 5.29 -6.10 15.23
CA GLY A 30 3.93 -5.90 15.70
C GLY A 30 3.10 -4.95 14.83
N ALA A 31 3.55 -4.63 13.61
CA ALA A 31 2.80 -3.81 12.67
C ALA A 31 1.49 -4.49 12.27
N MET A 32 0.40 -3.72 12.33
CA MET A 32 -0.93 -4.15 11.90
C MET A 32 -1.20 -3.63 10.49
N TRP A 33 -1.82 -4.44 9.65
CA TRP A 33 -2.05 -4.11 8.24
C TRP A 33 -3.53 -3.94 7.94
N ALA A 34 -3.86 -3.00 7.08
CA ALA A 34 -5.22 -2.81 6.59
C ALA A 34 -5.68 -4.00 5.75
N THR A 35 -6.99 -4.30 5.80
CA THR A 35 -7.62 -5.35 4.99
C THR A 35 -7.92 -4.90 3.57
N LYS A 36 -7.84 -3.60 3.28
CA LYS A 36 -8.21 -3.01 1.99
C LYS A 36 -7.47 -1.69 1.74
N ASN A 37 -7.49 -1.24 0.49
CA ASN A 37 -6.91 0.04 0.08
C ASN A 37 -7.78 1.23 0.50
N ILE A 38 -7.19 2.43 0.55
CA ILE A 38 -7.91 3.68 0.77
C ILE A 38 -8.89 3.92 -0.40
N GLY A 39 -10.11 4.33 -0.07
CA GLY A 39 -11.19 4.51 -1.06
C GLY A 39 -11.92 3.21 -1.45
N SER A 40 -11.40 2.05 -1.05
CA SER A 40 -12.00 0.76 -1.39
C SER A 40 -13.13 0.36 -0.44
N HIS A 41 -14.11 -0.38 -0.98
CA HIS A 41 -15.22 -0.94 -0.21
C HIS A 41 -14.99 -2.39 0.21
N SER A 42 -14.06 -3.09 -0.43
CA SER A 42 -13.74 -4.50 -0.16
C SER A 42 -12.26 -4.81 -0.40
N PRO A 43 -11.72 -5.94 0.07
CA PRO A 43 -10.33 -6.34 -0.18
C PRO A 43 -9.96 -6.55 -1.65
N VAL A 44 -10.95 -6.77 -2.52
CA VAL A 44 -10.75 -6.94 -3.98
C VAL A 44 -11.08 -5.69 -4.80
N ASP A 45 -11.48 -4.62 -4.16
CA ASP A 45 -11.65 -3.32 -4.80
C ASP A 45 -10.29 -2.59 -4.81
N ILE A 46 -9.96 -1.99 -5.93
CA ILE A 46 -8.66 -1.30 -6.13
C ILE A 46 -8.51 -0.06 -5.25
N GLY A 47 -9.63 0.55 -4.83
CA GLY A 47 -9.62 1.84 -4.12
C GLY A 47 -9.26 3.01 -5.05
N ASP A 48 -8.74 4.06 -4.44
CA ASP A 48 -8.38 5.30 -5.12
C ASP A 48 -6.89 5.36 -5.48
N TYR A 49 -6.56 6.10 -6.53
CA TYR A 49 -5.18 6.39 -6.89
C TYR A 49 -4.76 7.75 -6.33
N TYR A 50 -3.53 7.80 -5.82
CA TYR A 50 -2.92 9.02 -5.28
C TYR A 50 -1.52 9.21 -5.84
N SER A 51 -1.13 10.47 -6.09
CA SER A 51 0.29 10.78 -6.23
C SER A 51 0.96 10.74 -4.87
N TRP A 52 2.22 10.40 -4.81
CA TRP A 52 2.97 10.32 -3.55
C TRP A 52 2.97 11.67 -2.81
N GLY A 53 2.59 11.67 -1.53
CA GLY A 53 2.47 12.89 -0.72
C GLY A 53 1.26 13.77 -1.05
N GLU A 54 0.30 13.28 -1.84
CA GLU A 54 -0.99 13.92 -2.05
C GLU A 54 -2.09 13.12 -1.35
N VAL A 55 -3.09 13.82 -0.81
CA VAL A 55 -4.16 13.23 0.01
C VAL A 55 -5.54 13.34 -0.66
N GLU A 56 -5.61 13.93 -1.84
CA GLU A 56 -6.82 14.02 -2.65
C GLU A 56 -6.62 13.34 -4.01
N THR A 57 -7.68 12.73 -4.51
CA THR A 57 -7.75 12.24 -5.89
C THR A 57 -7.87 13.42 -6.85
N LYS A 58 -7.51 13.22 -8.12
CA LYS A 58 -7.58 14.26 -9.14
C LYS A 58 -7.90 13.68 -10.52
N ASP A 59 -8.36 14.52 -11.41
CA ASP A 59 -8.73 14.12 -12.78
C ASP A 59 -7.51 13.92 -13.70
N SER A 60 -6.35 14.48 -13.32
CA SER A 60 -5.13 14.41 -14.12
C SER A 60 -3.89 14.13 -13.25
N TYR A 61 -3.14 13.09 -13.61
CA TYR A 61 -1.92 12.63 -12.93
C TYR A 61 -0.69 12.88 -13.82
N THR A 62 -0.27 14.15 -13.87
CA THR A 62 0.87 14.62 -14.66
C THR A 62 1.83 15.43 -13.81
N LYS A 63 3.02 15.74 -14.34
CA LYS A 63 3.98 16.65 -13.69
C LYS A 63 3.32 17.99 -13.31
N ASN A 64 2.53 18.55 -14.22
CA ASN A 64 1.95 19.88 -14.07
C ASN A 64 0.86 19.93 -12.98
N THR A 65 0.30 18.79 -12.62
CA THR A 65 -0.75 18.67 -11.60
C THR A 65 -0.22 18.14 -10.27
N TYR A 66 1.07 17.79 -10.18
CA TYR A 66 1.66 17.32 -8.96
C TYR A 66 1.86 18.46 -7.95
N LYS A 67 1.29 18.30 -6.74
CA LYS A 67 1.28 19.34 -5.69
C LYS A 67 2.67 19.86 -5.33
N TRP A 68 3.67 19.00 -5.31
CA TRP A 68 5.04 19.33 -4.92
C TRP A 68 5.97 19.55 -6.11
N GLY A 69 5.45 19.40 -7.34
CA GLY A 69 6.21 19.65 -8.56
C GLY A 69 6.22 21.11 -8.93
N VAL A 70 7.33 21.58 -9.50
CA VAL A 70 7.42 22.88 -10.16
C VAL A 70 7.64 22.65 -11.64
N CYS A 71 6.84 23.32 -12.46
CA CYS A 71 7.02 23.35 -13.91
C CYS A 71 8.13 24.34 -14.29
N ASP A 72 9.36 24.08 -13.87
CA ASP A 72 10.53 24.80 -14.35
C ASP A 72 11.46 23.85 -15.13
N THR A 73 12.48 24.43 -15.73
CA THR A 73 13.45 23.70 -16.56
C THR A 73 14.35 22.75 -15.77
N GLU A 74 14.35 22.83 -14.44
CA GLU A 74 15.22 22.07 -13.55
C GLU A 74 14.47 21.01 -12.73
N GLU A 75 13.15 20.88 -12.94
CA GLU A 75 12.29 19.88 -12.29
C GLU A 75 12.39 19.85 -10.75
N HIS A 76 12.49 21.03 -10.13
CA HIS A 76 12.58 21.14 -8.68
C HIS A 76 11.29 20.74 -8.00
N VAL A 77 11.40 19.94 -6.95
CA VAL A 77 10.29 19.57 -6.06
C VAL A 77 10.23 20.55 -4.91
N LEU A 78 9.05 21.11 -4.63
CA LEU A 78 8.85 22.15 -3.60
C LEU A 78 8.99 21.62 -2.16
N LYS A 79 8.74 20.35 -1.93
CA LYS A 79 8.84 19.68 -0.61
C LYS A 79 9.46 18.30 -0.81
N TYR A 80 10.07 17.74 0.23
CA TYR A 80 10.76 16.45 0.19
C TYR A 80 11.97 16.47 -0.75
N ASN A 81 12.80 17.48 -0.62
CA ASN A 81 13.94 17.77 -1.47
C ASN A 81 15.25 17.91 -0.67
N ASP A 82 16.33 18.27 -1.37
CA ASP A 82 17.66 18.41 -0.73
C ASP A 82 17.75 19.60 0.23
N THR A 83 16.80 20.53 0.17
CA THR A 83 16.77 21.71 1.05
C THR A 83 16.14 21.37 2.40
N ASP A 84 14.95 20.73 2.37
CA ASP A 84 14.24 20.37 3.60
C ASP A 84 14.73 19.06 4.23
N LYS A 85 15.47 18.25 3.48
CA LYS A 85 16.08 16.97 3.88
C LYS A 85 15.10 15.97 4.45
N LYS A 86 13.82 16.11 4.16
CA LYS A 86 12.80 15.17 4.60
C LYS A 86 12.91 13.88 3.79
N THR A 87 12.91 12.76 4.48
CA THR A 87 13.02 11.42 3.90
C THR A 87 11.77 10.58 4.07
N ARG A 88 10.75 11.15 4.72
CA ARG A 88 9.46 10.50 4.98
C ARG A 88 8.35 11.54 4.94
N LEU A 89 7.13 11.11 4.55
CA LEU A 89 5.95 11.96 4.54
C LEU A 89 5.66 12.55 5.91
N ASP A 90 5.35 13.85 5.93
CA ASP A 90 4.71 14.47 7.08
C ASP A 90 3.27 13.93 7.24
N PRO A 91 2.71 13.93 8.46
CA PRO A 91 1.36 13.38 8.69
C PRO A 91 0.25 14.02 7.86
N GLU A 92 0.38 15.30 7.49
CA GLU A 92 -0.57 16.01 6.64
C GLU A 92 -0.51 15.65 5.15
N ASP A 93 0.55 14.94 4.72
CA ASP A 93 0.76 14.47 3.36
C ASP A 93 0.67 12.93 3.25
N ASP A 94 0.43 12.27 4.37
CA ASP A 94 0.16 10.83 4.44
C ASP A 94 -1.34 10.58 4.25
N VAL A 95 -1.71 10.02 3.10
CA VAL A 95 -3.12 9.82 2.75
C VAL A 95 -3.86 8.90 3.74
N ALA A 96 -3.21 7.87 4.27
CA ALA A 96 -3.83 6.98 5.24
C ALA A 96 -4.09 7.71 6.56
N LYS A 97 -3.12 8.54 7.00
CA LYS A 97 -3.28 9.39 8.18
C LYS A 97 -4.41 10.39 8.03
N VAL A 98 -4.50 11.04 6.88
CA VAL A 98 -5.50 12.09 6.63
C VAL A 98 -6.91 11.50 6.44
N LYS A 99 -7.04 10.42 5.65
CA LYS A 99 -8.37 9.86 5.30
C LYS A 99 -8.93 8.97 6.42
N TRP A 100 -8.10 8.19 7.09
CA TRP A 100 -8.53 7.24 8.12
C TRP A 100 -8.28 7.72 9.55
N GLY A 101 -7.32 8.62 9.75
CA GLY A 101 -7.00 9.19 11.06
C GLY A 101 -6.45 8.17 12.06
N GLY A 102 -6.65 8.43 13.37
CA GLY A 102 -6.20 7.53 14.42
C GLY A 102 -4.71 7.20 14.33
N ARG A 103 -4.34 5.92 14.38
CA ARG A 103 -2.97 5.42 14.23
C ARG A 103 -2.63 5.02 12.79
N TRP A 104 -3.57 5.13 11.85
CA TRP A 104 -3.34 4.83 10.45
C TRP A 104 -2.25 5.73 9.84
N ARG A 105 -1.44 5.14 9.02
CA ARG A 105 -0.41 5.79 8.19
C ARG A 105 -0.01 4.88 7.04
N MET A 106 0.64 5.43 6.04
CA MET A 106 1.26 4.63 4.99
C MET A 106 2.41 3.79 5.55
N PRO A 107 2.64 2.58 5.02
CA PRO A 107 3.75 1.74 5.43
C PRO A 107 5.10 2.39 5.09
N THR A 108 6.11 2.10 5.89
CA THR A 108 7.49 2.43 5.56
C THR A 108 8.08 1.38 4.60
N LYS A 109 9.23 1.71 4.01
CA LYS A 109 10.00 0.75 3.22
C LYS A 109 10.34 -0.50 4.03
N GLU A 110 10.82 -0.31 5.25
CA GLU A 110 11.23 -1.40 6.15
C GLU A 110 10.04 -2.30 6.52
N GLU A 111 8.83 -1.75 6.66
CA GLU A 111 7.62 -2.53 6.93
C GLU A 111 7.20 -3.37 5.72
N PHE A 112 7.34 -2.87 4.50
CA PHE A 112 7.15 -3.69 3.30
C PHE A 112 8.23 -4.77 3.18
N GLU A 113 9.48 -4.46 3.47
CA GLU A 113 10.56 -5.46 3.49
C GLU A 113 10.32 -6.54 4.55
N GLU A 114 9.88 -6.16 5.75
CA GLU A 114 9.50 -7.12 6.79
C GLU A 114 8.34 -8.01 6.32
N LEU A 115 7.30 -7.42 5.74
CA LEU A 115 6.15 -8.15 5.21
C LEU A 115 6.59 -9.25 4.23
N LEU A 116 7.43 -8.90 3.24
CA LEU A 116 7.92 -9.84 2.24
C LEU A 116 8.86 -10.91 2.79
N ASN A 117 9.70 -10.54 3.77
CA ASN A 117 10.67 -11.47 4.33
C ASN A 117 10.07 -12.42 5.37
N THR A 118 8.91 -12.07 5.96
CA THR A 118 8.30 -12.80 7.06
C THR A 118 7.07 -13.60 6.64
N CYS A 119 6.33 -13.12 5.65
CA CYS A 119 5.08 -13.72 5.20
C CYS A 119 5.27 -14.60 3.96
N GLU A 120 4.37 -15.57 3.79
CA GLU A 120 4.21 -16.29 2.53
C GLU A 120 3.39 -15.43 1.56
N VAL A 121 3.90 -15.27 0.33
CA VAL A 121 3.22 -14.50 -0.74
C VAL A 121 2.80 -15.46 -1.85
N ASN A 122 1.50 -15.58 -2.08
CA ASN A 122 0.93 -16.49 -3.06
C ASN A 122 -0.03 -15.75 -4.01
N PHE A 123 0.02 -16.09 -5.30
CA PHE A 123 -0.94 -15.59 -6.27
C PHE A 123 -2.11 -16.58 -6.38
N VAL A 124 -3.28 -16.18 -5.89
CA VAL A 124 -4.43 -17.06 -5.68
C VAL A 124 -5.73 -16.46 -6.22
N ALA A 125 -6.76 -17.29 -6.34
CA ALA A 125 -8.13 -16.79 -6.42
C ALA A 125 -8.54 -16.24 -5.05
N TYR A 126 -9.24 -15.09 -5.01
CA TYR A 126 -9.74 -14.55 -3.76
C TYR A 126 -10.75 -15.51 -3.13
N PRO A 127 -10.65 -15.82 -1.82
CA PRO A 127 -11.47 -16.87 -1.20
C PRO A 127 -12.97 -16.67 -1.29
N ASP A 128 -13.44 -15.43 -1.15
CA ASP A 128 -14.87 -15.11 -1.14
C ASP A 128 -15.45 -14.87 -2.55
N ASP A 129 -14.59 -14.64 -3.56
CA ASP A 129 -14.97 -14.51 -4.96
C ASP A 129 -13.85 -14.92 -5.89
N SER A 130 -13.90 -16.14 -6.38
CA SER A 130 -12.85 -16.73 -7.24
C SER A 130 -12.71 -16.08 -8.62
N SER A 131 -13.57 -15.15 -8.99
CA SER A 131 -13.42 -14.36 -10.23
C SER A 131 -12.26 -13.37 -10.15
N TYR A 132 -11.87 -12.98 -8.92
CA TYR A 132 -10.72 -12.12 -8.69
C TYR A 132 -9.44 -12.92 -8.45
N LYS A 133 -8.33 -12.42 -8.98
CA LYS A 133 -6.99 -12.90 -8.68
C LYS A 133 -6.26 -11.85 -7.86
N VAL A 134 -5.62 -12.29 -6.78
CA VAL A 134 -5.00 -11.43 -5.77
C VAL A 134 -3.67 -12.03 -5.30
N TYR A 135 -2.81 -11.21 -4.72
CA TYR A 135 -1.73 -11.70 -3.89
C TYR A 135 -2.25 -11.87 -2.46
N GLU A 136 -2.28 -13.11 -1.99
CA GLU A 136 -2.41 -13.43 -0.57
C GLU A 136 -1.06 -13.24 0.09
N VAL A 137 -1.03 -12.44 1.15
CA VAL A 137 0.14 -12.29 2.03
C VAL A 137 -0.23 -12.86 3.39
N LYS A 138 0.29 -14.07 3.67
CA LYS A 138 -0.04 -14.86 4.84
C LYS A 138 1.05 -14.80 5.89
N GLY A 139 0.71 -14.27 7.03
CA GLY A 139 1.63 -14.11 8.15
C GLY A 139 1.93 -15.42 8.89
N PRO A 140 2.98 -15.45 9.73
CA PRO A 140 3.39 -16.62 10.48
C PRO A 140 2.31 -17.12 11.48
N ASN A 141 1.38 -16.27 11.88
CA ASN A 141 0.24 -16.66 12.73
C ASN A 141 -0.95 -17.26 11.93
N GLY A 142 -0.83 -17.36 10.60
CA GLY A 142 -1.84 -17.92 9.71
C GLY A 142 -2.88 -16.93 9.22
N ASN A 143 -2.92 -15.70 9.72
CA ASN A 143 -3.77 -14.64 9.19
C ASN A 143 -3.23 -14.11 7.87
N ALA A 144 -4.11 -13.57 7.02
CA ALA A 144 -3.74 -13.09 5.70
C ALA A 144 -4.41 -11.74 5.35
N ILE A 145 -3.74 -11.00 4.49
CA ILE A 145 -4.28 -9.85 3.76
C ILE A 145 -4.16 -10.09 2.26
N TYR A 146 -4.90 -9.32 1.47
CA TYR A 146 -4.97 -9.51 0.03
C TYR A 146 -4.65 -8.22 -0.71
N PHE A 147 -3.74 -8.30 -1.68
CA PHE A 147 -3.40 -7.19 -2.56
C PHE A 147 -3.99 -7.42 -3.95
N HIS A 148 -4.87 -6.52 -4.37
CA HIS A 148 -5.40 -6.52 -5.72
C HIS A 148 -4.35 -6.02 -6.72
N LEU A 149 -4.41 -6.52 -7.98
CA LEU A 149 -3.55 -6.09 -9.08
C LEU A 149 -4.02 -4.74 -9.64
N CYS A 150 -3.88 -3.69 -8.83
CA CYS A 150 -4.47 -2.37 -9.09
C CYS A 150 -3.77 -1.61 -10.23
N GLY A 151 -2.57 -2.03 -10.65
CA GLY A 151 -1.79 -1.24 -11.61
C GLY A 151 -1.36 0.11 -11.05
N TYR A 152 -1.10 1.07 -11.94
CA TYR A 152 -0.75 2.46 -11.61
C TYR A 152 -1.29 3.44 -12.64
N ILE A 153 -1.38 4.72 -12.30
CA ILE A 153 -1.74 5.77 -13.27
C ILE A 153 -0.49 6.54 -13.71
N THR A 154 -0.36 6.70 -15.02
CA THR A 154 0.61 7.61 -15.64
C THR A 154 0.02 8.25 -16.89
N MET A 155 0.27 9.55 -17.08
CA MET A 155 -0.30 10.32 -18.21
C MET A 155 -1.81 10.07 -18.37
N ASP A 156 -2.55 10.12 -17.24
CA ASP A 156 -4.00 9.94 -17.14
C ASP A 156 -4.52 8.58 -17.65
N LYS A 157 -3.65 7.57 -17.68
CA LYS A 157 -4.01 6.21 -18.09
C LYS A 157 -3.62 5.20 -17.02
N VAL A 158 -4.54 4.32 -16.68
CA VAL A 158 -4.24 3.14 -15.86
C VAL A 158 -3.39 2.17 -16.69
N ARG A 159 -2.28 1.73 -16.11
CA ARG A 159 -1.36 0.75 -16.66
C ARG A 159 -1.30 -0.48 -15.77
N ASP A 160 -0.95 -1.61 -16.35
CA ASP A 160 -0.72 -2.88 -15.66
C ASP A 160 -1.90 -3.35 -14.76
N TYR A 161 -3.11 -2.84 -15.01
CA TYR A 161 -4.32 -3.29 -14.32
C TYR A 161 -4.53 -4.79 -14.54
N ASN A 162 -4.88 -5.53 -13.48
CA ASN A 162 -4.97 -6.99 -13.45
C ASN A 162 -3.66 -7.73 -13.79
N GLN A 163 -2.51 -7.03 -13.79
CA GLN A 163 -1.21 -7.63 -14.06
C GLN A 163 -0.24 -7.44 -12.90
N ARG A 164 -0.25 -6.24 -12.27
CA ARG A 164 0.66 -5.89 -11.19
C ARG A 164 -0.05 -5.05 -10.13
N ALA A 165 0.49 -5.12 -8.92
CA ALA A 165 0.05 -4.30 -7.79
C ALA A 165 1.18 -3.32 -7.43
N TYR A 166 0.86 -2.02 -7.34
CA TYR A 166 1.80 -0.96 -7.00
C TYR A 166 1.28 -0.15 -5.82
N PHE A 167 2.12 -0.01 -4.80
CA PHE A 167 1.79 0.70 -3.57
C PHE A 167 2.92 1.65 -3.19
N TRP A 168 2.57 2.85 -2.75
CA TRP A 168 3.53 3.79 -2.21
C TRP A 168 3.94 3.42 -0.79
N SER A 169 5.22 3.57 -0.48
CA SER A 169 5.68 3.71 0.91
C SER A 169 5.65 5.17 1.35
N SER A 170 5.71 5.40 2.65
CA SER A 170 5.85 6.76 3.20
C SER A 170 7.26 7.33 3.03
N ASP A 171 8.24 6.53 2.60
CA ASP A 171 9.65 6.90 2.56
C ASP A 171 10.10 7.37 1.17
N LEU A 172 11.14 8.21 1.19
CA LEU A 172 11.92 8.59 0.02
C LEU A 172 13.21 7.81 -0.06
N ASN A 173 13.57 7.36 -1.26
CA ASN A 173 14.90 6.85 -1.53
C ASN A 173 15.91 8.02 -1.51
N GLN A 174 17.04 7.84 -0.83
CA GLN A 174 18.12 8.84 -0.81
C GLN A 174 18.91 8.86 -2.12
N VAL A 175 18.74 7.84 -2.96
CA VAL A 175 19.41 7.73 -4.27
C VAL A 175 18.38 7.97 -5.37
N LYS A 176 18.64 8.89 -6.29
CA LYS A 176 17.78 9.13 -7.45
C LYS A 176 17.62 7.83 -8.25
N SER A 177 16.39 7.33 -8.34
CA SER A 177 16.07 6.18 -9.19
C SER A 177 15.74 6.67 -10.61
N VAL A 178 16.35 6.07 -11.61
CA VAL A 178 16.25 6.49 -13.02
C VAL A 178 15.16 5.71 -13.77
N ILE A 179 14.19 5.10 -13.10
CA ILE A 179 13.19 4.25 -13.76
C ILE A 179 11.79 4.85 -13.60
N GLY A 180 11.27 5.45 -14.67
CA GLY A 180 9.89 5.84 -14.83
C GLY A 180 9.56 7.24 -14.31
N PHE A 181 8.47 7.82 -14.83
CA PHE A 181 7.92 9.10 -14.39
C PHE A 181 7.23 8.95 -13.03
N ILE A 182 7.99 9.06 -11.96
CA ILE A 182 7.50 9.20 -10.59
C ILE A 182 7.50 10.70 -10.31
N PRO A 183 6.39 11.31 -9.87
CA PRO A 183 6.31 12.75 -9.61
C PRO A 183 7.38 13.27 -8.64
N ASN A 184 7.81 12.43 -7.72
CA ASN A 184 9.03 12.59 -6.95
C ASN A 184 9.93 11.39 -7.25
N GLU A 185 11.03 11.57 -7.98
CA GLU A 185 11.98 10.52 -8.37
C GLU A 185 12.59 9.74 -7.19
N ARG A 186 12.34 10.20 -5.96
CA ARG A 186 12.80 9.58 -4.72
C ARG A 186 11.71 8.80 -3.97
N ALA A 187 10.46 8.88 -4.39
CA ALA A 187 9.40 8.10 -3.74
C ALA A 187 9.66 6.60 -3.91
N ILE A 188 9.48 5.84 -2.84
CA ILE A 188 9.66 4.39 -2.85
C ILE A 188 8.29 3.76 -3.08
N GLU A 189 8.19 3.01 -4.15
CA GLU A 189 7.04 2.16 -4.43
C GLU A 189 7.35 0.70 -4.10
N PHE A 190 6.34 0.01 -3.64
CA PHE A 190 6.31 -1.43 -3.47
C PHE A 190 5.46 -2.03 -4.59
N PHE A 191 5.95 -3.06 -5.26
CA PHE A 191 5.18 -3.72 -6.30
C PHE A 191 5.25 -5.25 -6.22
N LEU A 192 4.13 -5.89 -6.56
CA LEU A 192 4.00 -7.32 -6.75
C LEU A 192 3.67 -7.60 -8.23
N TYR A 193 4.30 -8.61 -8.81
CA TYR A 193 4.02 -9.01 -10.18
C TYR A 193 3.96 -10.53 -10.30
N ASN A 194 3.09 -10.99 -11.18
CA ASN A 194 3.03 -12.40 -11.52
C ASN A 194 3.93 -12.66 -12.75
N ASP A 195 5.02 -13.39 -12.56
CA ASP A 195 5.95 -13.79 -13.63
C ASP A 195 5.57 -15.12 -14.28
N GLY A 196 4.42 -15.67 -13.93
CA GLY A 196 3.89 -16.91 -14.50
C GLY A 196 4.57 -18.19 -14.00
N ARG A 197 5.30 -18.11 -12.87
CA ARG A 197 5.91 -19.28 -12.21
C ARG A 197 5.07 -19.81 -11.07
#